data_fcebfd336be611e63bb713ec36a88abd
#
_entry.id   fcebfd336be611e63bb713ec36a88abd
#
_cell.length_a   1.000
_cell.length_b   1.000
_cell.length_c   1.000
_cell.angle_alpha   90.00
_cell.angle_beta   90.00
_cell.angle_gamma   90.00
#
_symmetry.space_group_name_H-M   'P 1'
#
loop_
_entity.id
_entity.type
_entity.pdbx_description
1 polymer ?
#
loop_
_entity_poly.entity_id
_entity_poly.type
_entity_poly.pdbx_seq_one_letter_code
_entity_poly.pdbx_strand_id
1 'polypeptide(L)'
;CLMESAEKTGMDLGEEEENMSKLDRWITDHFGEKMMNVIGAISMVLGFALAFALFVWMPSFLFDLINKWTGEHISMLRTIFEGLLRIIIFVVYMVAVSKMKEIKRVYMYHGAEHKSIFCYESGEEMTVENVRKQSRFHPRCGTSFIFVMIILSILVSSLVALAFPALTHIRPVWICVKVLIMPIVMGLGYEFIRYAGRHDNLFVKILSAPGLWMQRITTAEPDDSMIEVGIAAINAVVPHPEEKKENIEEVGETENISEENGEEN
;
A
#
# COMPACT_ATOMS: atom_id res chain seq x y z
N CYS A 1 -9.43 -13.87 -5.63
CA CYS A 1 -8.61 -13.83 -4.41
C CYS A 1 -9.39 -13.40 -3.17
N LEU A 2 -9.95 -12.16 -3.09
CA LEU A 2 -10.73 -11.70 -1.93
C LEU A 2 -12.04 -12.48 -1.75
N MET A 3 -12.81 -12.74 -2.82
CA MET A 3 -14.03 -13.54 -2.79
C MET A 3 -13.74 -15.00 -2.42
N GLU A 4 -12.68 -15.57 -2.96
CA GLU A 4 -12.23 -16.93 -2.67
C GLU A 4 -11.72 -17.09 -1.22
N SER A 5 -11.14 -16.02 -0.66
CA SER A 5 -10.74 -15.96 0.75
C SER A 5 -11.95 -15.90 1.69
N ALA A 6 -12.98 -15.13 1.35
CA ALA A 6 -14.23 -15.06 2.09
C ALA A 6 -14.98 -16.40 2.10
N GLU A 7 -15.02 -17.10 0.96
CA GLU A 7 -15.61 -18.43 0.82
C GLU A 7 -14.88 -19.49 1.66
N LYS A 8 -13.53 -19.43 1.70
CA LYS A 8 -12.70 -20.36 2.50
C LYS A 8 -12.75 -20.12 4.01
N THR A 9 -13.01 -18.89 4.44
CA THR A 9 -13.10 -18.54 5.87
C THR A 9 -14.48 -18.80 6.48
N GLY A 10 -15.45 -19.32 5.69
CA GLY A 10 -16.79 -19.58 6.20
C GLY A 10 -17.53 -18.33 6.68
N MET A 11 -17.10 -17.13 6.21
CA MET A 11 -17.88 -15.91 6.42
C MET A 11 -19.24 -16.10 5.78
N ASP A 12 -20.26 -16.12 6.64
CA ASP A 12 -21.63 -16.30 6.23
C ASP A 12 -22.04 -15.13 5.33
N LEU A 13 -22.22 -15.41 4.04
CA LEU A 13 -22.68 -14.41 3.06
C LEU A 13 -24.05 -13.80 3.46
N GLY A 14 -24.71 -14.36 4.46
CA GLY A 14 -25.94 -13.84 5.05
C GLY A 14 -25.77 -12.48 5.75
N GLU A 15 -24.60 -12.17 6.33
CA GLU A 15 -24.32 -10.85 6.91
C GLU A 15 -24.05 -9.78 5.84
N GLU A 16 -23.54 -10.17 4.66
CA GLU A 16 -23.40 -9.26 3.52
C GLU A 16 -24.74 -8.88 2.91
N GLU A 17 -25.71 -9.80 2.87
CA GLU A 17 -27.08 -9.51 2.41
C GLU A 17 -27.80 -8.49 3.30
N GLU A 18 -27.54 -8.48 4.61
CA GLU A 18 -28.16 -7.54 5.56
C GLU A 18 -27.59 -6.12 5.42
N ASN A 19 -26.32 -5.99 5.00
CA ASN A 19 -25.62 -4.71 4.79
C ASN A 19 -25.63 -4.20 3.34
N MET A 20 -26.21 -4.96 2.41
CA MET A 20 -26.34 -4.52 1.02
C MET A 20 -27.20 -3.26 0.91
N SER A 21 -26.72 -2.26 0.17
CA SER A 21 -27.49 -1.08 -0.18
C SER A 21 -28.83 -1.50 -0.82
N LYS A 22 -29.90 -0.76 -0.56
CA LYS A 22 -31.21 -1.02 -1.23
C LYS A 22 -31.09 -1.07 -2.75
N LEU A 23 -30.14 -0.33 -3.29
CA LEU A 23 -29.83 -0.29 -4.72
C LEU A 23 -29.17 -1.61 -5.18
N ASP A 24 -28.17 -2.11 -4.42
CA ASP A 24 -27.47 -3.35 -4.74
C ASP A 24 -28.40 -4.56 -4.69
N ARG A 25 -29.24 -4.62 -3.65
CA ARG A 25 -30.25 -5.67 -3.51
C ARG A 25 -31.27 -5.64 -4.66
N TRP A 26 -31.75 -4.45 -5.05
CA TRP A 26 -32.66 -4.29 -6.17
C TRP A 26 -32.00 -4.70 -7.51
N ILE A 27 -30.70 -4.39 -7.71
CA ILE A 27 -29.94 -4.77 -8.91
C ILE A 27 -29.75 -6.28 -8.95
N THR A 28 -29.37 -6.92 -7.85
CA THR A 28 -29.15 -8.37 -7.77
C THR A 28 -30.44 -9.14 -8.07
N ASP A 29 -31.56 -8.70 -7.48
CA ASP A 29 -32.89 -9.33 -7.67
C ASP A 29 -33.41 -9.23 -9.11
N HIS A 30 -33.11 -8.11 -9.82
CA HIS A 30 -33.67 -7.87 -11.14
C HIS A 30 -32.76 -8.30 -12.30
N PHE A 31 -31.46 -8.36 -12.11
CA PHE A 31 -30.50 -8.50 -13.22
C PHE A 31 -29.56 -9.70 -13.11
N GLY A 32 -29.51 -10.41 -11.98
CA GLY A 32 -28.71 -11.62 -11.79
C GLY A 32 -27.17 -11.40 -11.83
N GLU A 33 -26.41 -12.47 -11.61
CA GLU A 33 -24.92 -12.43 -11.51
C GLU A 33 -24.20 -11.80 -12.72
N LYS A 34 -24.70 -12.00 -13.95
CA LYS A 34 -24.06 -11.43 -15.16
C LYS A 34 -24.06 -9.91 -15.15
N MET A 35 -25.09 -9.30 -14.60
CA MET A 35 -25.18 -7.84 -14.50
C MET A 35 -24.27 -7.29 -13.42
N MET A 36 -24.09 -7.99 -12.31
CA MET A 36 -23.12 -7.61 -11.27
C MET A 36 -21.70 -7.56 -11.84
N ASN A 37 -21.32 -8.51 -12.66
CA ASN A 37 -20.03 -8.51 -13.36
C ASN A 37 -19.88 -7.32 -14.32
N VAL A 38 -20.94 -6.97 -15.04
CA VAL A 38 -20.95 -5.80 -15.95
C VAL A 38 -20.84 -4.50 -15.16
N ILE A 39 -21.59 -4.35 -14.07
CA ILE A 39 -21.50 -3.17 -13.18
C ILE A 39 -20.10 -3.07 -12.58
N GLY A 40 -19.51 -4.18 -12.11
CA GLY A 40 -18.14 -4.23 -11.63
C GLY A 40 -17.12 -3.77 -12.68
N ALA A 41 -17.26 -4.26 -13.93
CA ALA A 41 -16.40 -3.84 -15.03
C ALA A 41 -16.54 -2.34 -15.36
N ILE A 42 -17.78 -1.83 -15.41
CA ILE A 42 -18.03 -0.40 -15.64
C ILE A 42 -17.44 0.45 -14.49
N SER A 43 -17.65 0.03 -13.24
CA SER A 43 -17.10 0.72 -12.06
C SER A 43 -15.57 0.76 -12.09
N MET A 44 -14.93 -0.33 -12.52
CA MET A 44 -13.48 -0.40 -12.68
C MET A 44 -12.98 0.57 -13.77
N VAL A 45 -13.65 0.63 -14.91
CA VAL A 45 -13.32 1.57 -16.00
C VAL A 45 -13.50 3.02 -15.55
N LEU A 46 -14.61 3.33 -14.87
CA LEU A 46 -14.88 4.67 -14.34
C LEU A 46 -13.87 5.06 -13.27
N GLY A 47 -13.50 4.13 -12.37
CA GLY A 47 -12.47 4.34 -11.35
C GLY A 47 -11.11 4.63 -11.98
N PHE A 48 -10.72 3.88 -13.01
CA PHE A 48 -9.48 4.12 -13.74
C PHE A 48 -9.50 5.47 -14.47
N ALA A 49 -10.61 5.83 -15.13
CA ALA A 49 -10.78 7.11 -15.81
C ALA A 49 -10.69 8.28 -14.81
N LEU A 50 -11.31 8.15 -13.63
CA LEU A 50 -11.23 9.15 -12.55
C LEU A 50 -9.81 9.30 -12.03
N ALA A 51 -9.11 8.19 -11.77
CA ALA A 51 -7.73 8.21 -11.33
C ALA A 51 -6.82 8.90 -12.37
N PHE A 52 -6.99 8.57 -13.65
CA PHE A 52 -6.26 9.22 -14.74
C PHE A 52 -6.56 10.74 -14.79
N ALA A 53 -7.83 11.12 -14.69
CA ALA A 53 -8.24 12.52 -14.68
C ALA A 53 -7.61 13.29 -13.50
N LEU A 54 -7.63 12.72 -12.29
CA LEU A 54 -7.12 13.36 -11.08
C LEU A 54 -5.59 13.44 -11.04
N PHE A 55 -4.90 12.34 -11.39
CA PHE A 55 -3.45 12.22 -11.17
C PHE A 55 -2.59 12.50 -12.40
N VAL A 56 -3.16 12.46 -13.60
CA VAL A 56 -2.43 12.70 -14.83
C VAL A 56 -2.89 13.98 -15.51
N TRP A 57 -4.18 14.10 -15.78
CA TRP A 57 -4.72 15.21 -16.55
C TRP A 57 -4.79 16.51 -15.76
N MET A 58 -5.34 16.49 -14.54
CA MET A 58 -5.58 17.69 -13.73
C MET A 58 -4.28 18.42 -13.34
N PRO A 59 -3.18 17.77 -12.90
CA PRO A 59 -1.91 18.45 -12.63
C PRO A 59 -1.34 19.17 -13.86
N SER A 60 -1.38 18.51 -15.02
CA SER A 60 -0.91 19.12 -16.27
C SER A 60 -1.78 20.28 -16.72
N PHE A 61 -3.09 20.16 -16.60
CA PHE A 61 -4.04 21.22 -16.94
C PHE A 61 -3.84 22.47 -16.05
N LEU A 62 -3.71 22.28 -14.74
CA LEU A 62 -3.47 23.37 -13.79
C LEU A 62 -2.11 24.02 -14.03
N PHE A 63 -1.08 23.24 -14.34
CA PHE A 63 0.21 23.80 -14.72
C PHE A 63 0.10 24.67 -15.98
N ASP A 64 -0.54 24.18 -17.05
CA ASP A 64 -0.70 24.94 -18.30
C ASP A 64 -1.46 26.24 -18.09
N LEU A 65 -2.48 26.23 -17.22
CA LEU A 65 -3.25 27.42 -16.85
C LEU A 65 -2.37 28.47 -16.14
N ILE A 66 -1.58 28.04 -15.16
CA ILE A 66 -0.69 28.93 -14.40
C ILE A 66 0.46 29.42 -15.28
N ASN A 67 1.04 28.54 -16.12
CA ASN A 67 2.14 28.91 -17.01
C ASN A 67 1.72 30.00 -18.03
N LYS A 68 0.49 29.93 -18.56
CA LYS A 68 -0.07 30.98 -19.40
C LYS A 68 -0.21 32.30 -18.65
N TRP A 69 -0.63 32.24 -17.38
CA TRP A 69 -0.78 33.45 -16.54
C TRP A 69 0.55 34.13 -16.22
N THR A 70 1.63 33.33 -16.09
CA THR A 70 2.99 33.80 -15.76
C THR A 70 3.83 34.15 -16.99
N GLY A 71 3.26 34.15 -18.21
CA GLY A 71 3.98 34.47 -19.44
C GLY A 71 5.04 33.47 -19.83
N GLU A 72 4.78 32.20 -19.57
CA GLU A 72 5.64 31.03 -19.90
C GLU A 72 7.01 30.97 -19.21
N HIS A 73 7.23 31.79 -18.19
CA HIS A 73 8.51 31.83 -17.46
C HIS A 73 8.81 30.61 -16.60
N ILE A 74 7.82 29.76 -16.27
CA ILE A 74 7.98 28.61 -15.35
C ILE A 74 8.01 27.26 -16.05
N SER A 75 8.12 27.24 -17.38
CA SER A 75 8.10 26.00 -18.18
C SER A 75 9.15 24.98 -17.74
N MET A 76 10.34 25.45 -17.30
CA MET A 76 11.42 24.59 -16.79
C MET A 76 11.07 23.85 -15.47
N LEU A 77 10.18 24.43 -14.67
CA LEU A 77 9.75 23.86 -13.39
C LEU A 77 8.56 22.89 -13.52
N ARG A 78 8.09 22.64 -14.75
CA ARG A 78 6.90 21.84 -15.04
C ARG A 78 6.87 20.51 -14.26
N THR A 79 7.94 19.72 -14.34
CA THR A 79 7.98 18.36 -13.74
C THR A 79 7.87 18.42 -12.22
N ILE A 80 8.55 19.38 -11.59
CA ILE A 80 8.51 19.56 -10.13
C ILE A 80 7.13 20.06 -9.70
N PHE A 81 6.58 21.05 -10.41
CA PHE A 81 5.27 21.62 -10.10
C PHE A 81 4.14 20.57 -10.24
N GLU A 82 4.09 19.87 -11.37
CA GLU A 82 3.13 18.78 -11.58
C GLU A 82 3.28 17.69 -10.52
N GLY A 83 4.52 17.39 -10.11
CA GLY A 83 4.81 16.42 -9.07
C GLY A 83 4.30 16.83 -7.70
N LEU A 84 4.56 18.06 -7.27
CA LEU A 84 4.06 18.62 -6.02
C LEU A 84 2.52 18.65 -6.01
N LEU A 85 1.92 19.04 -7.14
CA LEU A 85 0.48 19.09 -7.26
C LEU A 85 -0.15 17.69 -7.14
N ARG A 86 0.48 16.64 -7.70
CA ARG A 86 0.06 15.24 -7.51
C ARG A 86 0.09 14.84 -6.04
N ILE A 87 1.12 15.22 -5.30
CA ILE A 87 1.20 14.94 -3.86
C ILE A 87 0.04 15.62 -3.13
N ILE A 88 -0.23 16.87 -3.43
CA ILE A 88 -1.34 17.62 -2.80
C ILE A 88 -2.68 16.94 -3.12
N ILE A 89 -2.94 16.64 -4.39
CA ILE A 89 -4.16 15.96 -4.83
C ILE A 89 -4.30 14.59 -4.14
N PHE A 90 -3.21 13.83 -4.05
CA PHE A 90 -3.19 12.53 -3.39
C PHE A 90 -3.54 12.65 -1.90
N VAL A 91 -2.92 13.59 -1.19
CA VAL A 91 -3.22 13.80 0.23
C VAL A 91 -4.67 14.24 0.44
N VAL A 92 -5.16 15.19 -0.36
CA VAL A 92 -6.57 15.64 -0.29
C VAL A 92 -7.53 14.49 -0.58
N TYR A 93 -7.25 13.69 -1.61
CA TYR A 93 -8.03 12.49 -1.93
C TYR A 93 -8.06 11.51 -0.76
N MET A 94 -6.89 11.19 -0.16
CA MET A 94 -6.80 10.26 0.97
C MET A 94 -7.56 10.78 2.21
N VAL A 95 -7.49 12.08 2.49
CA VAL A 95 -8.28 12.72 3.56
C VAL A 95 -9.78 12.65 3.27
N ALA A 96 -10.19 12.86 2.03
CA ALA A 96 -11.61 12.79 1.65
C ALA A 96 -12.16 11.36 1.81
N VAL A 97 -11.43 10.39 1.29
CA VAL A 97 -11.80 8.96 1.34
C VAL A 97 -11.78 8.43 2.77
N SER A 98 -10.86 8.87 3.63
CA SER A 98 -10.77 8.46 5.04
C SER A 98 -12.01 8.81 5.88
N LYS A 99 -12.86 9.73 5.39
CA LYS A 99 -14.11 10.10 6.06
C LYS A 99 -15.28 9.17 5.73
N MET A 100 -15.15 8.33 4.72
CA MET A 100 -16.15 7.32 4.38
C MET A 100 -16.15 6.22 5.44
N LYS A 101 -17.32 5.76 5.87
CA LYS A 101 -17.47 4.78 6.96
C LYS A 101 -16.78 3.45 6.63
N GLU A 102 -16.96 2.97 5.41
CA GLU A 102 -16.41 1.73 4.89
C GLU A 102 -14.87 1.79 4.88
N ILE A 103 -14.31 2.88 4.36
CA ILE A 103 -12.85 3.08 4.31
C ILE A 103 -12.26 3.28 5.71
N LYS A 104 -12.97 3.99 6.60
CA LYS A 104 -12.54 4.12 7.99
C LYS A 104 -12.41 2.75 8.66
N ARG A 105 -13.33 1.83 8.40
CA ARG A 105 -13.27 0.45 8.92
C ARG A 105 -12.04 -0.29 8.36
N VAL A 106 -11.76 -0.18 7.07
CA VAL A 106 -10.54 -0.74 6.46
C VAL A 106 -9.28 -0.17 7.14
N TYR A 107 -9.25 1.13 7.43
CA TYR A 107 -8.12 1.76 8.12
C TYR A 107 -8.01 1.34 9.59
N MET A 108 -9.08 0.92 10.24
CA MET A 108 -9.05 0.31 11.58
C MET A 108 -8.40 -1.08 11.53
N TYR A 109 -8.76 -1.92 10.55
CA TYR A 109 -8.09 -3.21 10.33
C TYR A 109 -6.61 -3.04 10.00
N HIS A 110 -6.25 -2.06 9.17
CA HIS A 110 -4.86 -1.73 8.89
C HIS A 110 -4.09 -1.28 10.16
N GLY A 111 -4.76 -0.55 11.05
CA GLY A 111 -4.22 -0.23 12.37
C GLY A 111 -4.03 -1.46 13.26
N ALA A 112 -4.96 -2.41 13.24
CA ALA A 112 -4.87 -3.68 13.96
C ALA A 112 -3.70 -4.52 13.46
N GLU A 113 -3.54 -4.62 12.13
CA GLU A 113 -2.40 -5.31 11.49
C GLU A 113 -1.06 -4.75 12.00
N HIS A 114 -0.86 -3.43 11.94
CA HIS A 114 0.37 -2.80 12.42
C HIS A 114 0.66 -3.07 13.88
N LYS A 115 -0.35 -2.93 14.74
CA LYS A 115 -0.23 -3.21 16.18
C LYS A 115 0.12 -4.66 16.45
N SER A 116 -0.50 -5.60 15.74
CA SER A 116 -0.23 -7.02 15.87
C SER A 116 1.19 -7.37 15.41
N ILE A 117 1.67 -6.80 14.30
CA ILE A 117 3.04 -6.98 13.82
C ILE A 117 4.05 -6.45 14.86
N PHE A 118 3.83 -5.28 15.44
CA PHE A 118 4.71 -4.75 16.47
C PHE A 118 4.75 -5.62 17.72
N CYS A 119 3.59 -6.14 18.17
CA CYS A 119 3.52 -7.04 19.30
C CYS A 119 4.35 -8.31 19.04
N TYR A 120 4.19 -8.89 17.85
CA TYR A 120 4.96 -10.05 17.43
C TYR A 120 6.47 -9.77 17.35
N GLU A 121 6.87 -8.63 16.75
CA GLU A 121 8.28 -8.25 16.61
C GLU A 121 8.94 -7.90 17.95
N SER A 122 8.18 -7.41 18.93
CA SER A 122 8.68 -7.16 20.28
C SER A 122 8.81 -8.44 21.12
N GLY A 123 8.33 -9.58 20.63
CA GLY A 123 8.35 -10.85 21.35
C GLY A 123 7.37 -10.92 22.53
N GLU A 124 6.39 -9.99 22.58
CA GLU A 124 5.33 -10.01 23.58
C GLU A 124 4.29 -11.08 23.22
N GLU A 125 3.60 -11.61 24.24
CA GLU A 125 2.51 -12.54 24.05
C GLU A 125 1.39 -11.88 23.23
N MET A 126 0.88 -12.58 22.20
CA MET A 126 -0.13 -12.10 21.26
C MET A 126 -1.52 -12.08 21.90
N THR A 127 -1.72 -11.18 22.86
CA THR A 127 -3.00 -10.92 23.52
C THR A 127 -3.58 -9.58 23.07
N VAL A 128 -4.90 -9.44 23.11
CA VAL A 128 -5.59 -8.20 22.76
C VAL A 128 -5.04 -7.01 23.58
N GLU A 129 -4.74 -7.26 24.86
CA GLU A 129 -4.21 -6.25 25.77
C GLU A 129 -2.82 -5.75 25.34
N ASN A 130 -1.91 -6.66 24.99
CA ASN A 130 -0.55 -6.31 24.57
C ASN A 130 -0.55 -5.65 23.19
N VAL A 131 -1.30 -6.19 22.24
CA VAL A 131 -1.46 -5.61 20.89
C VAL A 131 -2.06 -4.20 20.97
N ARG A 132 -3.06 -3.96 21.84
CA ARG A 132 -3.66 -2.63 22.01
C ARG A 132 -2.66 -1.55 22.42
N LYS A 133 -1.63 -1.90 23.19
CA LYS A 133 -0.57 -0.98 23.66
C LYS A 133 0.39 -0.56 22.54
N GLN A 134 0.49 -1.36 21.46
CA GLN A 134 1.44 -1.14 20.39
C GLN A 134 1.08 0.05 19.50
N SER A 135 2.08 0.55 18.76
CA SER A 135 1.91 1.63 17.79
C SER A 135 1.24 1.15 16.51
N ARG A 136 0.32 1.96 15.96
CA ARG A 136 -0.24 1.75 14.62
C ARG A 136 0.63 2.30 13.48
N PHE A 137 1.76 2.97 13.78
CA PHE A 137 2.64 3.58 12.79
C PHE A 137 3.83 2.68 12.52
N HIS A 138 3.79 1.93 11.42
CA HIS A 138 4.82 0.94 11.09
C HIS A 138 5.71 1.41 9.93
N PRO A 139 7.06 1.42 10.08
CA PRO A 139 7.97 1.97 9.07
C PRO A 139 8.01 1.16 7.76
N ARG A 140 7.69 -0.14 7.80
CA ARG A 140 7.70 -1.06 6.65
C ARG A 140 6.32 -1.24 6.00
N CYS A 141 5.42 -0.27 6.15
CA CYS A 141 4.08 -0.34 5.60
C CYS A 141 4.06 -0.03 4.09
N GLY A 142 3.29 -0.80 3.32
CA GLY A 142 3.10 -0.61 1.89
C GLY A 142 2.51 0.76 1.50
N THR A 143 1.66 1.37 2.35
CA THR A 143 1.13 2.72 2.08
C THR A 143 2.19 3.80 2.20
N SER A 144 3.15 3.67 3.13
CA SER A 144 4.34 4.52 3.21
C SER A 144 5.20 4.39 1.95
N PHE A 145 5.30 3.18 1.41
CA PHE A 145 6.02 2.92 0.17
C PHE A 145 5.44 3.68 -1.02
N ILE A 146 4.13 3.71 -1.19
CA ILE A 146 3.48 4.46 -2.28
C ILE A 146 3.92 5.93 -2.24
N PHE A 147 3.99 6.54 -1.06
CA PHE A 147 4.40 7.93 -0.92
C PHE A 147 5.88 8.15 -1.30
N VAL A 148 6.77 7.27 -0.86
CA VAL A 148 8.18 7.26 -1.26
C VAL A 148 8.32 7.11 -2.77
N MET A 149 7.52 6.23 -3.39
CA MET A 149 7.49 6.01 -4.83
C MET A 149 7.06 7.26 -5.61
N ILE A 150 6.10 8.02 -5.11
CA ILE A 150 5.69 9.29 -5.73
C ILE A 150 6.86 10.27 -5.72
N ILE A 151 7.51 10.46 -4.57
CA ILE A 151 8.68 11.36 -4.45
C ILE A 151 9.81 10.91 -5.37
N LEU A 152 10.15 9.63 -5.36
CA LEU A 152 11.21 9.06 -6.19
C LEU A 152 10.90 9.20 -7.69
N SER A 153 9.65 8.98 -8.09
CA SER A 153 9.19 9.20 -9.46
C SER A 153 9.36 10.66 -9.91
N ILE A 154 9.08 11.62 -9.03
CA ILE A 154 9.29 13.04 -9.32
C ILE A 154 10.78 13.32 -9.51
N LEU A 155 11.63 12.83 -8.60
CA LEU A 155 13.08 13.05 -8.66
C LEU A 155 13.68 12.46 -9.93
N VAL A 156 13.41 11.18 -10.22
CA VAL A 156 13.96 10.48 -11.40
C VAL A 156 13.44 11.13 -12.69
N SER A 157 12.13 11.44 -12.77
CA SER A 157 11.58 12.13 -13.95
C SER A 157 12.17 13.52 -14.14
N SER A 158 12.45 14.26 -13.06
CA SER A 158 13.08 15.57 -13.12
C SER A 158 14.54 15.48 -13.61
N LEU A 159 15.29 14.48 -13.15
CA LEU A 159 16.66 14.23 -13.62
C LEU A 159 16.68 13.88 -15.12
N VAL A 160 15.76 13.02 -15.57
CA VAL A 160 15.65 12.67 -16.99
C VAL A 160 15.23 13.88 -17.84
N ALA A 161 14.30 14.71 -17.34
CA ALA A 161 13.91 15.93 -18.04
C ALA A 161 15.06 16.95 -18.16
N LEU A 162 15.92 17.03 -17.13
CA LEU A 162 17.10 17.90 -17.14
C LEU A 162 18.18 17.37 -18.09
N ALA A 163 18.40 16.05 -18.11
CA ALA A 163 19.40 15.42 -18.98
C ALA A 163 18.99 15.40 -20.46
N PHE A 164 17.69 15.27 -20.73
CA PHE A 164 17.13 15.11 -22.08
C PHE A 164 15.91 16.05 -22.30
N PRO A 165 16.11 17.38 -22.35
CA PRO A 165 14.98 18.33 -22.48
C PRO A 165 14.14 18.09 -23.73
N ALA A 166 14.74 17.63 -24.82
CA ALA A 166 14.04 17.35 -26.08
C ALA A 166 12.88 16.34 -25.94
N LEU A 167 13.00 15.38 -25.00
CA LEU A 167 11.94 14.39 -24.76
C LEU A 167 10.68 14.98 -24.11
N THR A 168 10.82 16.12 -23.43
CA THR A 168 9.71 16.76 -22.72
C THR A 168 8.80 17.58 -23.64
N HIS A 169 9.27 17.96 -24.83
CA HIS A 169 8.52 18.79 -25.78
C HIS A 169 7.37 18.04 -26.45
N ILE A 170 7.47 16.72 -26.61
CA ILE A 170 6.46 15.89 -27.25
C ILE A 170 5.72 15.09 -26.18
N ARG A 171 4.49 15.51 -25.83
CA ARG A 171 3.69 14.90 -24.73
C ARG A 171 3.59 13.37 -24.81
N PRO A 172 3.25 12.72 -25.96
CA PRO A 172 3.19 11.26 -26.04
C PRO A 172 4.54 10.60 -25.73
N VAL A 173 5.64 11.16 -26.25
CA VAL A 173 7.00 10.64 -25.99
C VAL A 173 7.31 10.74 -24.50
N TRP A 174 6.99 11.86 -23.86
CA TRP A 174 7.21 12.04 -22.44
C TRP A 174 6.42 11.06 -21.56
N ILE A 175 5.18 10.76 -21.95
CA ILE A 175 4.37 9.73 -21.27
C ILE A 175 5.04 8.35 -21.42
N CYS A 176 5.47 7.97 -22.62
CA CYS A 176 6.21 6.71 -22.84
C CYS A 176 7.49 6.63 -21.99
N VAL A 177 8.24 7.71 -21.91
CA VAL A 177 9.47 7.79 -21.08
C VAL A 177 9.12 7.57 -19.60
N LYS A 178 8.06 8.19 -19.08
CA LYS A 178 7.59 7.97 -17.69
C LYS A 178 7.20 6.52 -17.44
N VAL A 179 6.54 5.86 -18.37
CA VAL A 179 6.19 4.43 -18.28
C VAL A 179 7.45 3.57 -18.27
N LEU A 180 8.44 3.87 -19.11
CA LEU A 180 9.71 3.15 -19.15
C LEU A 180 10.58 3.34 -17.90
N ILE A 181 10.48 4.50 -17.25
CA ILE A 181 11.16 4.78 -15.98
C ILE A 181 10.51 4.05 -14.80
N MET A 182 9.22 3.71 -14.89
CA MET A 182 8.45 3.13 -13.79
C MET A 182 9.08 1.87 -13.17
N PRO A 183 9.57 0.88 -13.95
CA PRO A 183 10.27 -0.28 -13.38
C PRO A 183 11.53 0.10 -12.59
N ILE A 184 12.27 1.10 -13.06
CA ILE A 184 13.49 1.59 -12.39
C ILE A 184 13.11 2.23 -11.05
N VAL A 185 12.07 3.07 -11.04
CA VAL A 185 11.56 3.71 -9.82
C VAL A 185 11.08 2.65 -8.83
N MET A 186 10.35 1.62 -9.30
CA MET A 186 9.90 0.52 -8.45
C MET A 186 11.07 -0.26 -7.84
N GLY A 187 12.09 -0.57 -8.63
CA GLY A 187 13.31 -1.25 -8.16
C GLY A 187 14.05 -0.45 -7.10
N LEU A 188 14.26 0.85 -7.34
CA LEU A 188 14.91 1.75 -6.39
C LEU A 188 14.09 1.89 -5.08
N GLY A 189 12.77 1.99 -5.19
CA GLY A 189 11.88 2.05 -4.04
C GLY A 189 11.91 0.76 -3.23
N TYR A 190 11.93 -0.40 -3.88
CA TYR A 190 12.07 -1.70 -3.23
C TYR A 190 13.39 -1.81 -2.45
N GLU A 191 14.51 -1.44 -3.08
CA GLU A 191 15.82 -1.45 -2.40
C GLU A 191 15.84 -0.48 -1.22
N PHE A 192 15.17 0.68 -1.33
CA PHE A 192 15.04 1.60 -0.21
C PHE A 192 14.28 0.97 0.98
N ILE A 193 13.14 0.31 0.74
CA ILE A 193 12.39 -0.36 1.83
C ILE A 193 13.21 -1.49 2.45
N ARG A 194 13.87 -2.29 1.62
CA ARG A 194 14.75 -3.36 2.10
C ARG A 194 15.87 -2.82 2.97
N TYR A 195 16.46 -1.70 2.58
CA TYR A 195 17.48 -1.01 3.35
C TYR A 195 16.91 -0.45 4.67
N ALA A 196 15.75 0.23 4.60
CA ALA A 196 15.06 0.80 5.74
C ALA A 196 14.62 -0.25 6.78
N GLY A 197 14.30 -1.47 6.31
CA GLY A 197 13.98 -2.59 7.20
C GLY A 197 15.17 -3.13 8.01
N ARG A 198 16.40 -2.78 7.62
CA ARG A 198 17.64 -3.28 8.26
C ARG A 198 18.44 -2.21 8.99
N HIS A 199 18.15 -0.94 8.76
CA HIS A 199 18.94 0.18 9.27
C HIS A 199 18.03 1.22 9.90
N ASP A 200 18.40 1.69 11.10
CA ASP A 200 17.72 2.78 11.81
C ASP A 200 18.65 4.00 11.89
N ASN A 201 18.94 4.59 10.74
CA ASN A 201 19.77 5.79 10.63
C ASN A 201 18.95 7.04 10.29
N LEU A 202 19.55 8.22 10.41
CA LEU A 202 18.90 9.50 10.15
C LEU A 202 18.36 9.61 8.72
N PHE A 203 19.05 9.02 7.74
CA PHE A 203 18.63 9.01 6.34
C PHE A 203 17.31 8.25 6.17
N VAL A 204 17.19 7.06 6.75
CA VAL A 204 15.96 6.27 6.74
C VAL A 204 14.84 7.02 7.43
N LYS A 205 15.10 7.61 8.61
CA LYS A 205 14.09 8.39 9.34
C LYS A 205 13.53 9.57 8.53
N ILE A 206 14.39 10.32 7.86
CA ILE A 206 13.97 11.46 7.04
C ILE A 206 13.16 11.01 5.82
N LEU A 207 13.62 9.99 5.09
CA LEU A 207 12.91 9.51 3.91
C LEU A 207 11.60 8.78 4.23
N SER A 208 11.54 8.09 5.35
CA SER A 208 10.33 7.39 5.80
C SER A 208 9.31 8.31 6.48
N ALA A 209 9.74 9.48 6.97
CA ALA A 209 8.89 10.40 7.72
C ALA A 209 7.60 10.81 6.97
N PRO A 210 7.63 11.15 5.66
CA PRO A 210 6.40 11.47 4.93
C PRO A 210 5.43 10.29 4.86
N GLY A 211 5.95 9.06 4.69
CA GLY A 211 5.15 7.84 4.70
C GLY A 211 4.51 7.58 6.07
N LEU A 212 5.28 7.70 7.16
CA LEU A 212 4.77 7.59 8.53
C LEU A 212 3.72 8.66 8.84
N TRP A 213 3.90 9.88 8.31
CA TRP A 213 2.90 10.93 8.45
C TRP A 213 1.60 10.56 7.73
N MET A 214 1.67 9.96 6.55
CA MET A 214 0.49 9.48 5.81
C MET A 214 -0.29 8.42 6.58
N GLN A 215 0.36 7.59 7.38
CA GLN A 215 -0.32 6.59 8.21
C GLN A 215 -1.28 7.21 9.24
N ARG A 216 -1.13 8.48 9.60
CA ARG A 216 -2.13 9.19 10.42
C ARG A 216 -3.50 9.29 9.73
N ILE A 217 -3.52 9.21 8.39
CA ILE A 217 -4.73 9.25 7.57
C ILE A 217 -5.16 7.83 7.20
N THR A 218 -4.19 6.96 6.87
CA THR A 218 -4.44 5.62 6.32
C THR A 218 -4.54 4.51 7.36
N THR A 219 -4.36 4.82 8.65
CA THR A 219 -4.62 3.92 9.77
C THR A 219 -5.52 4.61 10.80
N ALA A 220 -6.42 3.84 11.42
CA ALA A 220 -7.25 4.30 12.52
C ALA A 220 -7.10 3.36 13.73
N GLU A 221 -7.55 3.82 14.90
CA GLU A 221 -7.50 3.00 16.12
C GLU A 221 -8.53 1.87 15.99
N PRO A 222 -8.09 0.59 16.07
CA PRO A 222 -8.97 -0.57 15.96
C PRO A 222 -9.76 -0.79 17.25
N ASP A 223 -10.88 -1.47 17.13
CA ASP A 223 -11.56 -2.09 18.27
C ASP A 223 -10.96 -3.50 18.56
N ASP A 224 -11.41 -4.09 19.67
CA ASP A 224 -10.87 -5.36 20.13
C ASP A 224 -11.16 -6.52 19.17
N SER A 225 -12.31 -6.53 18.53
CA SER A 225 -12.66 -7.57 17.57
C SER A 225 -11.76 -7.53 16.33
N MET A 226 -11.34 -6.34 15.90
CA MET A 226 -10.39 -6.17 14.81
C MET A 226 -8.96 -6.56 15.20
N ILE A 227 -8.59 -6.34 16.47
CA ILE A 227 -7.31 -6.80 17.02
C ILE A 227 -7.27 -8.33 17.03
N GLU A 228 -8.35 -9.00 17.45
CA GLU A 228 -8.47 -10.47 17.43
C GLU A 228 -8.25 -11.03 16.01
N VAL A 229 -8.84 -10.39 15.00
CA VAL A 229 -8.61 -10.76 13.59
C VAL A 229 -7.14 -10.58 13.18
N GLY A 230 -6.50 -9.48 13.59
CA GLY A 230 -5.08 -9.24 13.35
C GLY A 230 -4.18 -10.31 14.00
N ILE A 231 -4.47 -10.69 15.24
CA ILE A 231 -3.78 -11.77 15.96
C ILE A 231 -3.96 -13.10 15.24
N ALA A 232 -5.20 -13.44 14.86
CA ALA A 232 -5.49 -14.68 14.14
C ALA A 232 -4.77 -14.74 12.79
N ALA A 233 -4.69 -13.63 12.06
CA ALA A 233 -3.99 -13.56 10.79
C ALA A 233 -2.47 -13.77 10.94
N ILE A 234 -1.84 -13.20 11.96
CA ILE A 234 -0.42 -13.42 12.23
C ILE A 234 -0.17 -14.87 12.64
N ASN A 235 -0.97 -15.41 13.56
CA ASN A 235 -0.81 -16.80 14.02
C ASN A 235 -1.00 -17.83 12.89
N ALA A 236 -1.77 -17.48 11.84
CA ALA A 236 -1.95 -18.37 10.69
C ALA A 236 -0.72 -18.44 9.75
N VAL A 237 0.16 -17.43 9.76
CA VAL A 237 1.33 -17.36 8.85
C VAL A 237 2.67 -17.53 9.55
N VAL A 238 2.69 -17.38 10.87
CA VAL A 238 3.90 -17.54 11.67
C VAL A 238 3.90 -18.92 12.29
N PRO A 239 4.98 -19.71 12.15
CA PRO A 239 5.10 -21.01 12.82
C PRO A 239 4.92 -20.83 14.33
N HIS A 240 4.06 -21.66 14.93
CA HIS A 240 3.90 -21.68 16.38
C HIS A 240 5.24 -21.95 17.07
N PRO A 241 5.47 -21.42 18.29
CA PRO A 241 6.71 -21.66 19.03
C PRO A 241 7.05 -23.14 19.19
N GLU A 242 6.05 -24.01 19.18
CA GLU A 242 6.18 -25.46 19.24
C GLU A 242 6.72 -26.02 17.91
N GLU A 243 6.22 -25.60 16.77
CA GLU A 243 6.72 -25.97 15.43
C GLU A 243 8.16 -25.47 15.19
N LYS A 244 8.53 -24.31 15.78
CA LYS A 244 9.92 -23.85 15.74
C LYS A 244 10.87 -24.76 16.53
N LYS A 245 10.42 -25.32 17.63
CA LYS A 245 11.23 -26.28 18.43
C LYS A 245 11.38 -27.59 17.69
N GLU A 246 10.30 -28.14 17.13
CA GLU A 246 10.35 -29.36 16.31
C GLU A 246 11.27 -29.19 15.09
N ASN A 247 11.15 -28.11 14.35
CA ASN A 247 12.03 -27.82 13.19
C ASN A 247 13.51 -27.63 13.58
N ILE A 248 13.80 -27.08 14.75
CA ILE A 248 15.18 -26.94 15.26
C ILE A 248 15.72 -28.29 15.72
N GLU A 249 14.90 -29.11 16.35
CA GLU A 249 15.29 -30.48 16.77
C GLU A 249 15.50 -31.39 15.55
N GLU A 250 14.64 -31.36 14.52
CA GLU A 250 14.82 -32.08 13.26
C GLU A 250 16.10 -31.68 12.50
N VAL A 251 16.40 -30.39 12.43
CA VAL A 251 17.63 -29.89 11.78
C VAL A 251 18.86 -30.24 12.59
N GLY A 252 18.80 -30.19 13.92
CA GLY A 252 19.89 -30.61 14.81
C GLY A 252 20.16 -32.12 14.76
N GLU A 253 19.13 -32.94 14.63
CA GLU A 253 19.30 -34.41 14.48
C GLU A 253 19.88 -34.75 13.08
N THR A 254 19.49 -34.06 12.02
CA THR A 254 20.03 -34.28 10.67
C THR A 254 21.49 -33.84 10.54
N GLU A 255 21.91 -32.80 11.24
CA GLU A 255 23.33 -32.37 11.27
C GLU A 255 24.20 -33.38 12.06
N ASN A 256 23.72 -33.87 13.21
CA ASN A 256 24.45 -34.88 13.99
C ASN A 256 24.60 -36.23 13.24
N ILE A 257 23.58 -36.66 12.50
CA ILE A 257 23.65 -37.88 11.68
C ILE A 257 24.63 -37.72 10.51
N SER A 258 24.79 -36.51 9.99
CA SER A 258 25.75 -36.23 8.90
C SER A 258 27.19 -36.16 9.39
N GLU A 259 27.45 -35.75 10.63
CA GLU A 259 28.79 -35.76 11.24
C GLU A 259 29.22 -37.18 11.66
N GLU A 260 28.32 -37.99 12.23
CA GLU A 260 28.61 -39.35 12.61
C GLU A 260 28.94 -40.27 11.40
N ASN A 261 28.32 -40.05 10.26
CA ASN A 261 28.58 -40.81 9.03
C ASN A 261 29.80 -40.28 8.23
N GLY A 262 30.38 -39.13 8.61
CA GLY A 262 31.57 -38.55 7.99
C GLY A 262 32.91 -39.01 8.59
N GLU A 263 32.89 -39.64 9.80
CA GLU A 263 34.10 -40.13 10.46
C GLU A 263 34.40 -41.61 10.21
N GLU A 264 33.55 -42.34 9.50
CA GLU A 264 33.76 -43.79 9.19
C GLU A 264 34.26 -44.06 7.75
N ASN A 265 34.84 -43.09 7.02
CA ASN A 265 35.44 -43.38 5.73
C ASN A 265 36.87 -42.82 5.59
#